data_5393a34786e6e2bca0a4fdb042a76f58
#
_entry.id   5393a34786e6e2bca0a4fdb042a76f58
#
_cell.length_a   1.000
_cell.length_b   1.000
_cell.length_c   1.000
_cell.angle_alpha   90.00
_cell.angle_beta   90.00
_cell.angle_gamma   90.00
#
_symmetry.space_group_name_H-M   'P 1'
#
loop_
_entity.id
_entity.type
_entity.pdbx_description
1 polymer ?
#
loop_
_entity_poly.entity_id
_entity_poly.type
_entity_poly.pdbx_seq_one_letter_code
_entity_poly.pdbx_strand_id
1 'polypeptide(L)'
;MYSPGQHVLERSSVIITSRNMLQARFTVSLPARGRSICGHYAASVLTEKLPRIVQVALYAKQYDRGTVSSLQNHIRCVEDQETLRAQISSAGLVAFVRDGAILPRKSGADDGPMSKTDAVPFKSPESMRCEFKLPNCGVVSGMGIRRYVLCLCVCFRFHDTLNNNNNNRGVTLICGGGFHGKSTLLKALEVGCYNHIPNDGREFVVTSRDAVKIRAEDGRSVTNLDISPFINNLPFKRATTKFSTPDASGSTSQAANICEALQVGATTLLIDEDTCATNFMIRDQRMEALIRKDKEPITPYLWRVRSLFEDLGVSSIMGTFLSRC
;
A
#
# COMPACT_ATOMS: atom_id res chain seq x y z
N MET A 1 21.46 2.02 16.26
CA MET A 1 20.05 1.60 16.35
C MET A 1 19.50 1.44 14.93
N TYR A 2 18.73 0.41 14.68
CA TYR A 2 18.06 0.24 13.40
C TYR A 2 16.99 1.33 13.23
N SER A 3 17.06 2.08 12.14
CA SER A 3 16.01 3.05 11.80
C SER A 3 14.76 2.29 11.35
N PRO A 4 13.57 2.62 11.89
CA PRO A 4 12.34 1.93 11.51
C PRO A 4 11.88 2.26 10.07
N GLY A 5 12.57 3.16 9.37
CA GLY A 5 12.17 3.64 8.03
C GLY A 5 11.09 4.72 8.09
N GLN A 6 10.37 4.88 6.97
CA GLN A 6 9.41 5.97 6.77
C GLN A 6 7.99 5.64 7.27
N HIS A 7 7.72 4.37 7.58
CA HIS A 7 6.39 3.91 7.99
C HIS A 7 6.28 3.75 9.50
N VAL A 8 5.14 4.11 10.04
CA VAL A 8 4.79 3.84 11.44
C VAL A 8 4.22 2.42 11.52
N LEU A 9 5.00 1.51 12.08
CA LEU A 9 4.63 0.12 12.23
C LEU A 9 4.49 -0.22 13.71
N GLU A 10 3.46 -0.97 14.05
CA GLU A 10 3.29 -1.52 15.40
C GLU A 10 4.43 -2.47 15.72
N ARG A 11 5.01 -2.32 16.91
CA ARG A 11 6.14 -3.12 17.38
C ARG A 11 5.81 -3.79 18.69
N SER A 12 6.20 -5.06 18.80
CA SER A 12 6.06 -5.81 20.05
C SER A 12 7.14 -5.49 21.09
N SER A 13 8.23 -4.82 20.67
CA SER A 13 9.36 -4.47 21.56
C SER A 13 9.06 -3.33 22.53
N VAL A 14 8.17 -2.39 22.14
CA VAL A 14 7.73 -1.30 23.02
C VAL A 14 6.22 -1.12 22.80
N ILE A 15 5.46 -1.30 23.86
CA ILE A 15 3.99 -1.19 23.83
C ILE A 15 3.47 -0.39 25.03
N ILE A 16 2.35 0.27 24.84
CA ILE A 16 1.55 0.85 25.93
C ILE A 16 0.41 -0.12 26.19
N THR A 17 0.35 -0.65 27.41
CA THR A 17 -0.68 -1.60 27.81
C THR A 17 -2.02 -0.90 28.07
N SER A 18 -3.10 -1.66 28.13
CA SER A 18 -4.44 -1.17 28.49
C SER A 18 -4.51 -0.51 29.88
N ARG A 19 -3.50 -0.74 30.75
CA ARG A 19 -3.35 -0.11 32.06
C ARG A 19 -2.49 1.16 32.01
N ASN A 20 -2.26 1.73 30.83
CA ASN A 20 -1.38 2.88 30.61
C ASN A 20 0.07 2.70 31.10
N MET A 21 0.54 1.46 31.12
CA MET A 21 1.93 1.16 31.46
C MET A 21 2.75 0.98 30.19
N LEU A 22 3.92 1.63 30.14
CA LEU A 22 4.90 1.42 29.09
C LEU A 22 5.67 0.13 29.37
N GLN A 23 5.60 -0.82 28.44
CA GLN A 23 6.32 -2.07 28.48
C GLN A 23 7.36 -2.11 27.38
N ALA A 24 8.65 -2.21 27.75
CA ALA A 24 9.74 -2.42 26.82
C ALA A 24 10.30 -3.84 26.96
N ARG A 25 10.49 -4.54 25.86
CA ARG A 25 11.02 -5.91 25.79
C ARG A 25 12.35 -5.86 25.05
N PHE A 26 13.41 -6.27 25.71
CA PHE A 26 14.75 -6.29 25.14
C PHE A 26 15.59 -7.41 25.77
N THR A 27 16.67 -7.76 25.10
CA THR A 27 17.64 -8.75 25.60
C THR A 27 18.90 -8.07 26.09
N VAL A 28 19.49 -8.60 27.13
CA VAL A 28 20.77 -8.14 27.70
C VAL A 28 21.77 -9.28 27.65
N SER A 29 22.87 -9.07 26.93
CA SER A 29 23.99 -10.02 26.95
C SER A 29 24.80 -9.84 28.21
N LEU A 30 24.93 -10.89 29.00
CA LEU A 30 25.73 -10.88 30.19
C LEU A 30 27.22 -11.14 29.87
N PRO A 31 28.14 -10.42 30.53
CA PRO A 31 29.58 -10.55 30.26
C PRO A 31 30.16 -11.88 30.75
N ALA A 32 31.03 -12.46 29.92
CA ALA A 32 31.77 -13.67 30.24
C ALA A 32 33.21 -13.59 29.71
N ARG A 33 34.12 -14.33 30.31
CA ARG A 33 35.48 -14.59 29.79
C ARG A 33 35.58 -16.08 29.44
N GLY A 34 35.56 -16.39 28.16
CA GLY A 34 35.47 -17.77 27.71
C GLY A 34 34.22 -18.45 28.30
N ARG A 35 34.37 -19.49 29.11
CA ARG A 35 33.29 -20.22 29.78
C ARG A 35 32.97 -19.72 31.19
N SER A 36 33.70 -18.69 31.70
CA SER A 36 33.51 -18.17 33.04
C SER A 36 32.62 -16.95 33.06
N ILE A 37 31.62 -16.92 33.93
CA ILE A 37 30.69 -15.81 34.12
C ILE A 37 31.38 -14.69 34.91
N CYS A 38 31.29 -13.44 34.44
CA CYS A 38 31.77 -12.25 35.14
C CYS A 38 30.67 -11.69 36.04
N GLY A 39 30.39 -12.35 37.18
CA GLY A 39 29.24 -12.06 38.06
C GLY A 39 29.17 -10.62 38.57
N HIS A 40 30.26 -10.05 39.08
CA HIS A 40 30.27 -8.64 39.52
C HIS A 40 29.94 -7.64 38.42
N TYR A 41 30.48 -7.88 37.22
CA TYR A 41 30.14 -7.02 36.08
C TYR A 41 28.70 -7.23 35.60
N ALA A 42 28.18 -8.45 35.63
CA ALA A 42 26.78 -8.74 35.34
C ALA A 42 25.84 -8.04 36.35
N ALA A 43 26.19 -8.06 37.64
CA ALA A 43 25.44 -7.32 38.67
C ALA A 43 25.39 -5.82 38.36
N SER A 44 26.55 -5.20 38.08
CA SER A 44 26.61 -3.77 37.71
C SER A 44 25.78 -3.44 36.46
N VAL A 45 25.74 -4.35 35.46
CA VAL A 45 24.87 -4.18 34.30
C VAL A 45 23.38 -4.13 34.67
N LEU A 46 22.95 -5.03 35.54
CA LEU A 46 21.53 -5.15 35.92
C LEU A 46 21.07 -4.08 36.93
N THR A 47 21.94 -3.72 37.91
CA THR A 47 21.55 -2.83 39.00
C THR A 47 21.85 -1.35 38.76
N GLU A 48 22.81 -1.03 37.88
CA GLU A 48 23.22 0.36 37.62
C GLU A 48 22.95 0.79 36.17
N LYS A 49 23.56 0.05 35.22
CA LYS A 49 23.52 0.48 33.80
C LYS A 49 22.11 0.39 33.21
N LEU A 50 21.41 -0.73 33.44
CA LEU A 50 20.08 -0.94 32.93
C LEU A 50 19.05 0.05 33.47
N PRO A 51 18.95 0.29 34.79
CA PRO A 51 18.05 1.33 35.33
C PRO A 51 18.37 2.72 34.77
N ARG A 52 19.64 3.07 34.59
CA ARG A 52 20.03 4.35 33.97
C ARG A 52 19.57 4.45 32.54
N ILE A 53 19.71 3.40 31.72
CA ILE A 53 19.22 3.37 30.34
C ILE A 53 17.68 3.55 30.29
N VAL A 54 16.97 2.83 31.16
CA VAL A 54 15.51 2.93 31.27
C VAL A 54 15.10 4.36 31.63
N GLN A 55 15.75 4.99 32.61
CA GLN A 55 15.45 6.37 33.00
C GLN A 55 15.64 7.36 31.85
N VAL A 56 16.78 7.27 31.13
CA VAL A 56 17.07 8.20 30.02
C VAL A 56 16.19 7.94 28.79
N ALA A 57 15.90 6.66 28.50
CA ALA A 57 15.21 6.28 27.27
C ALA A 57 13.68 6.29 27.37
N LEU A 58 13.11 6.07 28.57
CA LEU A 58 11.67 5.86 28.72
C LEU A 58 10.95 6.92 29.57
N TYR A 59 11.68 7.75 30.32
CA TYR A 59 11.10 8.79 31.13
C TYR A 59 11.09 10.14 30.42
N ALA A 60 9.92 10.61 30.03
CA ALA A 60 9.76 11.88 29.29
C ALA A 60 10.38 13.10 30.00
N LYS A 61 10.50 13.07 31.34
CA LYS A 61 11.16 14.12 32.11
C LYS A 61 12.65 14.32 31.80
N GLN A 62 13.28 13.31 31.20
CA GLN A 62 14.70 13.34 30.80
C GLN A 62 14.90 13.84 29.37
N TYR A 63 13.81 13.99 28.61
CA TYR A 63 13.91 14.45 27.24
C TYR A 63 14.14 15.97 27.18
N ASP A 64 15.00 16.38 26.25
CA ASP A 64 15.14 17.79 25.91
C ASP A 64 13.87 18.30 25.20
N ARG A 65 13.72 19.62 25.14
CA ARG A 65 12.54 20.26 24.53
C ARG A 65 12.35 19.88 23.05
N GLY A 66 13.46 19.67 22.32
CA GLY A 66 13.44 19.27 20.92
C GLY A 66 12.84 17.87 20.74
N THR A 67 13.29 16.90 21.54
CA THR A 67 12.78 15.53 21.54
C THR A 67 11.30 15.48 21.92
N VAL A 68 10.87 16.25 22.94
CA VAL A 68 9.45 16.33 23.34
C VAL A 68 8.60 16.91 22.18
N SER A 69 9.07 17.99 21.54
CA SER A 69 8.36 18.60 20.42
C SER A 69 8.26 17.63 19.22
N SER A 70 9.35 16.91 18.91
CA SER A 70 9.36 15.91 17.85
C SER A 70 8.38 14.77 18.13
N LEU A 71 8.34 14.26 19.37
CA LEU A 71 7.39 13.23 19.80
C LEU A 71 5.94 13.72 19.69
N GLN A 72 5.64 14.93 20.15
CA GLN A 72 4.31 15.52 20.02
C GLN A 72 3.89 15.67 18.56
N ASN A 73 4.80 16.13 17.69
CA ASN A 73 4.54 16.24 16.26
C ASN A 73 4.27 14.87 15.63
N HIS A 74 5.01 13.85 16.04
CA HIS A 74 4.79 12.47 15.57
C HIS A 74 3.39 11.96 15.95
N ILE A 75 2.98 12.14 17.22
CA ILE A 75 1.65 11.73 17.70
C ILE A 75 0.55 12.45 16.91
N ARG A 76 0.63 13.78 16.80
CA ARG A 76 -0.34 14.59 16.05
C ARG A 76 -0.46 14.18 14.58
N CYS A 77 0.68 13.90 13.97
CA CYS A 77 0.72 13.44 12.57
C CYS A 77 0.01 12.08 12.40
N VAL A 78 0.20 11.15 13.34
CA VAL A 78 -0.48 9.84 13.30
C VAL A 78 -1.98 10.00 13.58
N GLU A 79 -2.39 10.81 14.55
CA GLU A 79 -3.80 11.10 14.82
C GLU A 79 -4.51 11.70 13.60
N ASP A 80 -3.87 12.63 12.92
CA ASP A 80 -4.41 13.25 11.71
C ASP A 80 -4.56 12.23 10.57
N GLN A 81 -3.58 11.35 10.38
CA GLN A 81 -3.63 10.28 9.37
C GLN A 81 -4.74 9.25 9.66
N GLU A 82 -4.89 8.83 10.91
CA GLU A 82 -5.98 7.92 11.31
C GLU A 82 -7.35 8.57 11.15
N THR A 83 -7.48 9.85 11.55
CA THR A 83 -8.71 10.61 11.36
C THR A 83 -9.05 10.75 9.88
N LEU A 84 -8.06 11.07 9.04
CA LEU A 84 -8.22 11.15 7.59
C LEU A 84 -8.67 9.81 7.01
N ARG A 85 -8.06 8.70 7.44
CA ARG A 85 -8.42 7.33 6.99
C ARG A 85 -9.87 6.99 7.32
N ALA A 86 -10.34 7.35 8.51
CA ALA A 86 -11.74 7.17 8.88
C ALA A 86 -12.68 8.04 8.03
N GLN A 87 -12.30 9.30 7.79
CA GLN A 87 -13.11 10.23 6.99
C GLN A 87 -13.20 9.83 5.51
N ILE A 88 -12.10 9.38 4.87
CA ILE A 88 -12.14 8.92 3.47
C ILE A 88 -13.05 7.70 3.33
N SER A 89 -13.02 6.76 4.26
CA SER A 89 -13.92 5.60 4.27
C SER A 89 -15.39 6.04 4.33
N SER A 90 -15.73 6.95 5.25
CA SER A 90 -17.09 7.49 5.40
C SER A 90 -17.53 8.30 4.18
N ALA A 91 -16.61 8.93 3.46
CA ALA A 91 -16.86 9.68 2.22
C ALA A 91 -16.98 8.78 0.97
N GLY A 92 -16.89 7.46 1.11
CA GLY A 92 -16.91 6.51 -0.02
C GLY A 92 -15.66 6.56 -0.87
N LEU A 93 -14.53 7.00 -0.30
CA LEU A 93 -13.23 7.01 -0.96
C LEU A 93 -12.41 5.78 -0.55
N VAL A 94 -11.56 5.31 -1.45
CA VAL A 94 -10.58 4.24 -1.20
C VAL A 94 -9.19 4.77 -0.95
N ALA A 95 -8.90 5.98 -1.42
CA ALA A 95 -7.62 6.63 -1.20
C ALA A 95 -7.73 8.17 -1.27
N PHE A 96 -6.74 8.84 -0.68
CA PHE A 96 -6.57 10.29 -0.73
C PHE A 96 -5.10 10.64 -0.89
N VAL A 97 -4.79 11.63 -1.72
CA VAL A 97 -3.45 12.16 -1.95
C VAL A 97 -3.47 13.67 -1.74
N ARG A 98 -2.80 14.15 -0.69
CA ARG A 98 -2.75 15.58 -0.34
C ARG A 98 -2.06 16.40 -1.42
N ASP A 99 -2.57 17.61 -1.69
CA ASP A 99 -1.85 18.62 -2.48
C ASP A 99 -0.55 19.02 -1.78
N GLY A 100 0.52 19.11 -2.56
CA GLY A 100 1.86 19.40 -2.05
C GLY A 100 2.63 18.17 -1.54
N ALA A 101 2.07 16.97 -1.60
CA ALA A 101 2.78 15.75 -1.23
C ALA A 101 4.00 15.50 -2.14
N ILE A 102 5.09 15.01 -1.55
CA ILE A 102 6.30 14.58 -2.28
C ILE A 102 6.23 13.06 -2.45
N LEU A 103 5.78 12.64 -3.62
CA LEU A 103 5.57 11.22 -3.90
C LEU A 103 6.87 10.46 -4.25
N PRO A 104 7.83 11.03 -5.01
CA PRO A 104 9.05 10.32 -5.39
C PRO A 104 9.99 10.15 -4.20
N ARG A 105 10.78 9.06 -4.24
CA ARG A 105 11.83 8.71 -3.28
C ARG A 105 13.19 9.06 -3.81
N LYS A 106 14.21 9.14 -2.95
CA LYS A 106 15.59 9.46 -3.35
C LYS A 106 16.12 8.47 -4.37
N SER A 107 15.86 7.17 -4.16
CA SER A 107 16.26 6.11 -5.09
C SER A 107 15.39 4.85 -4.90
N GLY A 108 15.62 3.83 -5.70
CA GLY A 108 14.98 2.53 -5.50
C GLY A 108 15.41 1.80 -4.22
N ALA A 109 16.56 2.17 -3.66
CA ALA A 109 17.12 1.57 -2.44
C ALA A 109 16.94 2.46 -1.19
N ASP A 110 16.70 3.77 -1.36
CA ASP A 110 16.49 4.73 -0.26
C ASP A 110 15.05 5.23 -0.30
N ASP A 111 14.26 4.78 0.67
CA ASP A 111 12.84 5.12 0.81
C ASP A 111 12.61 6.53 1.41
N GLY A 112 13.66 7.29 1.68
CA GLY A 112 13.55 8.69 2.09
C GLY A 112 12.95 9.56 0.97
N PRO A 113 12.28 10.68 1.31
CA PRO A 113 11.70 11.59 0.32
C PRO A 113 12.76 12.21 -0.59
N MET A 114 12.44 12.36 -1.86
CA MET A 114 13.26 13.16 -2.78
C MET A 114 13.36 14.61 -2.27
N SER A 115 14.46 15.31 -2.58
CA SER A 115 14.62 16.71 -2.21
C SER A 115 13.45 17.56 -2.75
N LYS A 116 12.97 18.49 -1.94
CA LYS A 116 11.91 19.44 -2.37
C LYS A 116 12.34 20.33 -3.55
N THR A 117 13.65 20.48 -3.77
CA THR A 117 14.18 21.22 -4.92
C THR A 117 14.08 20.44 -6.23
N ASP A 118 14.13 19.11 -6.15
CA ASP A 118 14.18 18.22 -7.31
C ASP A 118 12.82 17.56 -7.60
N ALA A 119 11.98 17.46 -6.58
CA ALA A 119 10.66 16.87 -6.69
C ALA A 119 9.59 17.88 -7.09
N VAL A 120 8.70 17.48 -8.00
CA VAL A 120 7.48 18.22 -8.28
C VAL A 120 6.42 17.84 -7.25
N PRO A 121 5.92 18.79 -6.43
CA PRO A 121 4.85 18.51 -5.48
C PRO A 121 3.57 18.06 -6.21
N PHE A 122 2.87 17.11 -5.61
CA PHE A 122 1.61 16.63 -6.17
C PHE A 122 0.55 17.75 -6.17
N LYS A 123 -0.23 17.81 -7.26
CA LYS A 123 -1.37 18.71 -7.40
C LYS A 123 -2.58 17.91 -7.88
N SER A 124 -3.68 18.00 -7.14
CA SER A 124 -4.91 17.29 -7.48
C SER A 124 -5.58 17.89 -8.72
N PRO A 125 -6.19 17.05 -9.59
CA PRO A 125 -7.14 17.50 -10.60
C PRO A 125 -8.37 18.13 -9.93
N GLU A 126 -8.90 19.20 -10.49
CA GLU A 126 -10.05 19.91 -9.90
C GLU A 126 -11.29 19.02 -9.75
N SER A 127 -11.55 18.14 -10.73
CA SER A 127 -12.68 17.20 -10.73
C SER A 127 -12.65 16.17 -9.60
N MET A 128 -11.47 15.93 -8.99
CA MET A 128 -11.28 14.95 -7.90
C MET A 128 -10.87 15.61 -6.59
N ARG A 129 -10.78 16.93 -6.56
CA ARG A 129 -10.38 17.67 -5.38
C ARG A 129 -11.43 17.53 -4.30
N CYS A 130 -10.98 17.22 -3.10
CA CYS A 130 -11.79 17.19 -1.88
C CYS A 130 -10.99 17.75 -0.71
N GLU A 131 -11.70 18.08 0.36
CA GLU A 131 -11.14 18.69 1.55
C GLU A 131 -11.59 17.93 2.79
N PHE A 132 -10.66 17.75 3.72
CA PHE A 132 -10.92 17.11 5.01
C PHE A 132 -10.42 17.99 6.16
N LYS A 133 -11.18 18.05 7.24
CA LYS A 133 -10.80 18.76 8.45
C LYS A 133 -10.17 17.78 9.43
N LEU A 134 -8.91 18.01 9.78
CA LEU A 134 -8.13 17.18 10.69
C LEU A 134 -7.94 17.88 12.03
N PRO A 135 -7.78 17.15 13.14
CA PRO A 135 -7.72 17.72 14.47
C PRO A 135 -6.52 18.62 14.72
N ASN A 136 -5.35 18.31 14.17
CA ASN A 136 -4.12 19.03 14.47
C ASN A 136 -3.67 19.96 13.34
N CYS A 137 -3.67 19.50 12.08
CA CYS A 137 -3.20 20.31 10.95
C CYS A 137 -4.32 21.11 10.24
N GLY A 138 -5.56 21.05 10.72
CA GLY A 138 -6.68 21.82 10.16
C GLY A 138 -7.20 21.25 8.85
N VAL A 139 -7.52 22.12 7.88
CA VAL A 139 -8.08 21.66 6.59
C VAL A 139 -6.96 21.25 5.65
N VAL A 140 -7.08 20.05 5.09
CA VAL A 140 -6.20 19.53 4.03
C VAL A 140 -6.99 19.33 2.75
N SER A 141 -6.44 19.80 1.63
CA SER A 141 -6.99 19.57 0.28
C SER A 141 -6.16 18.55 -0.48
N GLY A 142 -6.80 17.84 -1.39
CA GLY A 142 -6.12 16.83 -2.18
C GLY A 142 -7.06 16.06 -3.11
N MET A 143 -6.52 15.06 -3.78
CA MET A 143 -7.24 14.18 -4.69
C MET A 143 -7.87 13.03 -3.91
N GLY A 144 -9.19 12.91 -3.95
CA GLY A 144 -9.93 11.75 -3.45
C GLY A 144 -10.19 10.73 -4.56
N ILE A 145 -9.81 9.48 -4.35
CA ILE A 145 -10.11 8.36 -5.25
C ILE A 145 -11.33 7.65 -4.69
N ARG A 146 -12.44 7.72 -5.41
CA ARG A 146 -13.72 7.14 -4.99
C ARG A 146 -13.74 5.62 -5.18
N ARG A 147 -14.55 4.94 -4.38
CA ARG A 147 -14.80 3.51 -4.53
C ARG A 147 -15.49 3.18 -5.87
N TYR A 148 -16.23 4.13 -6.41
CA TYR A 148 -17.12 3.99 -7.57
C TYR A 148 -16.74 4.95 -8.68
N VAL A 149 -15.60 4.86 -9.37
CA VAL A 149 -15.30 5.83 -10.44
C VAL A 149 -14.39 5.27 -11.53
N LEU A 150 -14.75 5.61 -12.68
CA LEU A 150 -14.38 6.52 -13.76
C LEU A 150 -12.85 6.66 -13.99
N CYS A 151 -12.50 6.74 -15.28
CA CYS A 151 -11.15 6.92 -15.80
C CYS A 151 -10.47 8.19 -15.23
N LEU A 152 -9.31 8.02 -14.62
CA LEU A 152 -8.41 9.10 -14.22
C LEU A 152 -7.27 9.21 -15.24
N CYS A 153 -7.34 10.19 -16.14
CA CYS A 153 -6.19 10.54 -16.97
C CYS A 153 -5.27 11.48 -16.22
N VAL A 154 -4.15 10.99 -15.69
CA VAL A 154 -3.05 11.81 -15.15
C VAL A 154 -2.19 12.33 -16.30
N CYS A 155 -2.81 12.91 -17.33
CA CYS A 155 -2.10 13.68 -18.33
C CYS A 155 -2.34 15.16 -18.06
N PHE A 156 -1.28 15.91 -17.93
CA PHE A 156 -1.21 17.36 -17.70
C PHE A 156 -1.87 18.22 -18.81
N ARG A 157 -2.86 17.74 -19.52
CA ARG A 157 -3.77 18.46 -20.42
C ARG A 157 -4.76 17.47 -21.04
N PHE A 158 -5.91 17.25 -20.43
CA PHE A 158 -7.11 16.99 -21.24
C PHE A 158 -8.35 17.46 -20.50
N HIS A 159 -9.09 18.26 -21.22
CA HIS A 159 -10.36 18.86 -20.94
C HIS A 159 -11.43 17.82 -20.59
N ASP A 160 -12.28 18.17 -19.64
CA ASP A 160 -13.52 17.50 -19.31
C ASP A 160 -14.37 17.21 -20.54
N THR A 161 -14.38 15.99 -20.99
CA THR A 161 -15.45 15.47 -21.87
C THR A 161 -15.60 13.97 -21.67
N LEU A 162 -16.16 13.55 -20.53
CA LEU A 162 -16.85 12.27 -20.46
C LEU A 162 -18.14 12.46 -19.66
N ASN A 163 -19.21 12.52 -20.43
CA ASN A 163 -20.58 12.67 -20.02
C ASN A 163 -21.04 11.69 -18.94
N ASN A 164 -21.89 12.22 -18.07
CA ASN A 164 -22.85 11.58 -17.19
C ASN A 164 -23.59 10.38 -17.84
N ASN A 165 -22.98 9.22 -17.84
CA ASN A 165 -23.71 7.98 -17.96
C ASN A 165 -23.31 7.08 -16.78
N ASN A 166 -24.29 6.74 -15.96
CA ASN A 166 -24.25 5.95 -14.74
C ASN A 166 -23.66 4.52 -14.93
N ASN A 167 -22.44 4.39 -15.42
CA ASN A 167 -21.74 3.11 -15.49
C ASN A 167 -20.63 3.06 -14.42
N ASN A 168 -21.03 3.03 -13.16
CA ASN A 168 -20.14 2.76 -12.03
C ASN A 168 -19.57 1.35 -12.16
N ARG A 169 -18.32 1.21 -12.62
CA ARG A 169 -17.66 -0.09 -12.83
C ARG A 169 -16.59 -0.42 -11.79
N GLY A 170 -16.47 0.35 -10.72
CA GLY A 170 -15.50 0.11 -9.65
C GLY A 170 -14.01 0.18 -10.07
N VAL A 171 -13.71 0.85 -11.20
CA VAL A 171 -12.36 0.96 -11.74
C VAL A 171 -11.92 2.40 -11.83
N THR A 172 -10.75 2.70 -11.28
CA THR A 172 -10.04 3.97 -11.48
C THR A 172 -8.81 3.72 -12.34
N LEU A 173 -8.71 4.37 -13.49
CA LEU A 173 -7.55 4.27 -14.37
C LEU A 173 -6.63 5.47 -14.15
N ILE A 174 -5.36 5.20 -13.89
CA ILE A 174 -4.26 6.19 -13.86
C ILE A 174 -3.51 6.07 -15.17
N CYS A 175 -3.83 6.97 -16.10
CA CYS A 175 -3.25 6.95 -17.43
C CYS A 175 -2.12 7.99 -17.56
N GLY A 176 -1.11 7.68 -18.36
CA GLY A 176 -0.01 8.62 -18.64
C GLY A 176 1.10 7.97 -19.45
N GLY A 177 1.94 8.76 -20.09
CA GLY A 177 3.12 8.28 -20.80
C GLY A 177 4.21 7.74 -19.88
N GLY A 178 5.30 7.25 -20.46
CA GLY A 178 6.50 6.87 -19.71
C GLY A 178 7.03 8.04 -18.89
N PHE A 179 7.59 7.78 -17.73
CA PHE A 179 8.16 8.77 -16.80
C PHE A 179 7.21 9.85 -16.27
N HIS A 180 5.90 9.72 -16.44
CA HIS A 180 4.90 10.66 -15.91
C HIS A 180 4.46 10.37 -14.46
N GLY A 181 5.17 9.52 -13.75
CA GLY A 181 4.94 9.29 -12.32
C GLY A 181 3.77 8.36 -11.95
N LYS A 182 3.18 7.61 -12.90
CA LYS A 182 2.11 6.62 -12.63
C LYS A 182 2.52 5.61 -11.56
N SER A 183 3.63 4.89 -11.80
CA SER A 183 4.15 3.88 -10.87
C SER A 183 4.57 4.51 -9.53
N THR A 184 5.01 5.79 -9.54
CA THR A 184 5.30 6.53 -8.29
C THR A 184 4.04 6.80 -7.49
N LEU A 185 2.95 7.21 -8.14
CA LEU A 185 1.65 7.39 -7.48
C LEU A 185 1.11 6.05 -6.96
N LEU A 186 1.12 4.99 -7.78
CA LEU A 186 0.68 3.66 -7.35
C LEU A 186 1.51 3.12 -6.18
N LYS A 187 2.84 3.30 -6.19
CA LYS A 187 3.69 2.95 -5.04
C LYS A 187 3.36 3.77 -3.79
N ALA A 188 3.02 5.05 -3.95
CA ALA A 188 2.61 5.86 -2.82
C ALA A 188 1.26 5.38 -2.25
N LEU A 189 0.30 5.00 -3.10
CA LEU A 189 -0.96 4.41 -2.68
C LEU A 189 -0.78 3.02 -2.04
N GLU A 190 0.14 2.19 -2.56
CA GLU A 190 0.47 0.87 -2.01
C GLU A 190 0.89 0.97 -0.54
N VAL A 191 1.75 1.91 -0.20
CA VAL A 191 2.22 2.12 1.18
C VAL A 191 1.32 3.06 1.99
N GLY A 192 0.34 3.70 1.38
CA GLY A 192 -0.64 4.57 2.02
C GLY A 192 -1.59 3.85 2.99
N CYS A 193 -1.59 2.51 3.01
CA CYS A 193 -2.26 1.71 4.05
C CYS A 193 -1.58 1.85 5.43
N TYR A 194 -0.30 2.25 5.46
CA TYR A 194 0.44 2.56 6.68
C TYR A 194 0.44 4.07 6.96
N ASN A 195 0.63 4.44 8.22
CA ASN A 195 0.92 5.82 8.57
C ASN A 195 2.40 6.11 8.31
N HIS A 196 2.70 7.34 7.92
CA HIS A 196 4.04 7.81 7.64
C HIS A 196 4.54 8.70 8.77
N ILE A 197 5.86 8.71 8.98
CA ILE A 197 6.51 9.62 9.93
C ILE A 197 6.39 11.07 9.46
N PRO A 198 6.43 12.06 10.36
CA PRO A 198 6.44 13.47 9.97
C PRO A 198 7.61 13.80 9.03
N ASN A 199 7.36 14.68 8.06
CA ASN A 199 8.31 15.13 7.04
C ASN A 199 8.72 14.07 6.01
N ASP A 200 7.99 12.97 5.91
CA ASP A 200 8.18 11.97 4.86
C ASP A 200 7.70 12.44 3.47
N GLY A 201 6.83 13.44 3.43
CA GLY A 201 6.22 13.94 2.22
C GLY A 201 5.01 13.14 1.72
N ARG A 202 4.76 11.95 2.29
CA ARG A 202 3.58 11.11 2.03
C ARG A 202 2.66 10.97 3.24
N GLU A 203 2.82 11.81 4.28
CA GLU A 203 2.06 11.72 5.53
C GLU A 203 0.55 11.68 5.30
N PHE A 204 0.06 12.41 4.30
CA PHE A 204 -1.35 12.45 3.94
C PHE A 204 -1.63 11.82 2.57
N VAL A 205 -0.85 10.81 2.19
CA VAL A 205 -1.19 9.85 1.17
C VAL A 205 -1.77 8.65 1.90
N VAL A 206 -3.07 8.55 1.94
CA VAL A 206 -3.80 7.57 2.75
C VAL A 206 -4.63 6.67 1.85
N THR A 207 -4.49 5.37 2.03
CA THR A 207 -5.26 4.35 1.31
C THR A 207 -5.98 3.46 2.32
N SER A 208 -7.09 2.85 1.91
CA SER A 208 -7.78 1.83 2.71
C SER A 208 -6.80 0.76 3.20
N ARG A 209 -6.96 0.29 4.45
CA ARG A 209 -6.03 -0.68 5.06
C ARG A 209 -6.04 -2.05 4.38
N ASP A 210 -7.12 -2.35 3.70
CA ASP A 210 -7.38 -3.59 2.97
C ASP A 210 -7.01 -3.50 1.48
N ALA A 211 -6.33 -2.42 1.07
CA ALA A 211 -5.80 -2.29 -0.29
C ALA A 211 -4.58 -3.20 -0.50
N VAL A 212 -4.61 -3.98 -1.56
CA VAL A 212 -3.56 -4.94 -1.90
C VAL A 212 -2.99 -4.66 -3.29
N LYS A 213 -1.66 -4.61 -3.39
CA LYS A 213 -0.95 -4.52 -4.67
C LYS A 213 -0.88 -5.90 -5.32
N ILE A 214 -1.38 -6.00 -6.53
CA ILE A 214 -1.36 -7.22 -7.34
C ILE A 214 -0.18 -7.20 -8.29
N ARG A 215 0.53 -8.32 -8.37
CA ARG A 215 1.68 -8.53 -9.25
C ARG A 215 1.63 -9.90 -9.89
N ALA A 216 2.25 -10.02 -11.05
CA ALA A 216 2.64 -11.30 -11.66
C ALA A 216 4.04 -11.65 -11.15
N GLU A 217 4.23 -12.89 -10.68
CA GLU A 217 5.49 -13.39 -10.12
C GLU A 217 5.79 -14.76 -10.72
N ASP A 218 6.60 -14.80 -11.78
CA ASP A 218 7.02 -16.06 -12.37
C ASP A 218 7.81 -16.90 -11.35
N GLY A 219 7.53 -18.20 -11.33
CA GLY A 219 8.19 -19.12 -10.41
C GLY A 219 7.59 -19.17 -9.00
N ARG A 220 6.53 -18.43 -8.73
CA ARG A 220 5.87 -18.47 -7.42
C ARG A 220 5.20 -19.82 -7.17
N SER A 221 5.36 -20.38 -5.99
CA SER A 221 4.59 -21.55 -5.56
C SER A 221 3.17 -21.16 -5.16
N VAL A 222 2.19 -21.98 -5.55
CA VAL A 222 0.77 -21.87 -5.18
C VAL A 222 0.34 -23.20 -4.58
N THR A 223 -0.41 -23.20 -3.48
CA THR A 223 -0.84 -24.40 -2.80
C THR A 223 -2.31 -24.35 -2.45
N ASN A 224 -3.07 -25.35 -2.95
CA ASN A 224 -4.48 -25.61 -2.63
C ASN A 224 -5.39 -24.38 -2.73
N LEU A 225 -5.26 -23.61 -3.83
CA LEU A 225 -6.00 -22.39 -4.05
C LEU A 225 -7.04 -22.57 -5.17
N ASP A 226 -8.22 -21.98 -5.00
CA ASP A 226 -9.20 -21.88 -6.08
C ASP A 226 -8.87 -20.68 -6.99
N ILE A 227 -8.39 -21.00 -8.19
CA ILE A 227 -8.09 -20.00 -9.25
C ILE A 227 -9.13 -20.05 -10.38
N SER A 228 -10.18 -20.86 -10.23
CA SER A 228 -11.20 -21.07 -11.26
C SER A 228 -11.94 -19.80 -11.70
N PRO A 229 -12.05 -18.71 -10.91
CA PRO A 229 -12.62 -17.47 -11.38
C PRO A 229 -11.85 -16.86 -12.56
N PHE A 230 -10.56 -17.14 -12.69
CA PHE A 230 -9.69 -16.56 -13.72
C PHE A 230 -9.06 -17.58 -14.65
N ILE A 231 -8.82 -18.81 -14.18
CA ILE A 231 -8.15 -19.85 -14.96
C ILE A 231 -8.99 -21.13 -14.93
N ASN A 232 -9.38 -21.55 -16.13
CA ASN A 232 -10.16 -22.77 -16.35
C ASN A 232 -9.53 -23.58 -17.48
N ASN A 233 -10.05 -24.76 -17.75
CA ASN A 233 -9.69 -25.60 -18.91
C ASN A 233 -8.17 -25.83 -19.04
N LEU A 234 -7.48 -26.05 -17.90
CA LEU A 234 -6.05 -26.38 -17.94
C LEU A 234 -5.80 -27.69 -18.72
N PRO A 235 -4.64 -27.79 -19.39
CA PRO A 235 -4.21 -29.05 -20.04
C PRO A 235 -4.31 -30.23 -19.06
N PHE A 236 -4.63 -31.40 -19.61
CA PHE A 236 -4.82 -32.65 -18.83
C PHE A 236 -5.95 -32.60 -17.81
N LYS A 237 -6.94 -31.71 -17.97
CA LYS A 237 -8.11 -31.54 -17.06
C LYS A 237 -7.69 -31.34 -15.61
N ARG A 238 -6.60 -30.65 -15.35
CA ARG A 238 -6.16 -30.32 -13.99
C ARG A 238 -7.24 -29.47 -13.31
N ALA A 239 -7.55 -29.82 -12.06
CA ALA A 239 -8.50 -29.06 -11.26
C ALA A 239 -7.96 -27.66 -10.94
N THR A 240 -8.78 -26.63 -11.16
CA THR A 240 -8.45 -25.25 -10.85
C THR A 240 -9.06 -24.77 -9.53
N THR A 241 -9.98 -25.54 -8.95
CA THR A 241 -10.63 -25.28 -7.65
C THR A 241 -9.75 -25.65 -6.45
N LYS A 242 -8.75 -26.50 -6.63
CA LYS A 242 -7.73 -26.89 -5.65
C LYS A 242 -6.36 -26.92 -6.34
N PHE A 243 -6.01 -25.80 -6.92
CA PHE A 243 -4.80 -25.69 -7.73
C PHE A 243 -3.54 -25.66 -6.86
N SER A 244 -2.54 -26.40 -7.27
CA SER A 244 -1.22 -26.43 -6.65
C SER A 244 -0.14 -26.55 -7.72
N THR A 245 0.91 -25.75 -7.58
CA THR A 245 2.12 -25.84 -8.42
C THR A 245 3.31 -25.28 -7.64
N PRO A 246 4.50 -25.87 -7.78
CA PRO A 246 5.72 -25.28 -7.21
C PRO A 246 6.24 -24.10 -8.04
N ASP A 247 5.78 -23.96 -9.30
CA ASP A 247 6.32 -23.02 -10.29
C ASP A 247 5.16 -22.50 -11.14
N ALA A 248 4.59 -21.36 -10.76
CA ALA A 248 3.49 -20.71 -11.46
C ALA A 248 4.02 -19.76 -12.53
N SER A 249 3.40 -19.75 -13.71
CA SER A 249 3.61 -18.71 -14.71
C SER A 249 3.07 -17.35 -14.21
N GLY A 250 3.49 -16.24 -14.83
CA GLY A 250 3.05 -14.90 -14.47
C GLY A 250 1.53 -14.74 -14.42
N SER A 251 0.79 -15.26 -15.41
CA SER A 251 -0.67 -15.22 -15.41
C SER A 251 -1.28 -16.05 -14.28
N THR A 252 -0.71 -17.20 -13.99
CA THR A 252 -1.20 -18.09 -12.92
C THR A 252 -0.91 -17.50 -11.54
N SER A 253 0.29 -16.97 -11.33
CA SER A 253 0.66 -16.31 -10.08
C SER A 253 -0.16 -15.06 -9.84
N GLN A 254 -0.47 -14.29 -10.88
CA GLN A 254 -1.33 -13.11 -10.76
C GLN A 254 -2.78 -13.48 -10.43
N ALA A 255 -3.34 -14.50 -11.04
CA ALA A 255 -4.65 -15.04 -10.69
C ALA A 255 -4.67 -15.50 -9.22
N ALA A 256 -3.65 -16.22 -8.78
CA ALA A 256 -3.51 -16.68 -7.41
C ALA A 256 -3.42 -15.50 -6.42
N ASN A 257 -2.61 -14.48 -6.73
CA ASN A 257 -2.46 -13.28 -5.92
C ASN A 257 -3.81 -12.56 -5.72
N ILE A 258 -4.62 -12.42 -6.78
CA ILE A 258 -5.95 -11.82 -6.66
C ILE A 258 -6.87 -12.70 -5.79
N CYS A 259 -6.93 -14.01 -6.03
CA CYS A 259 -7.77 -14.91 -5.25
C CYS A 259 -7.39 -14.90 -3.76
N GLU A 260 -6.11 -14.91 -3.43
CA GLU A 260 -5.62 -14.79 -2.05
C GLU A 260 -5.98 -13.44 -1.43
N ALA A 261 -5.81 -12.33 -2.18
CA ALA A 261 -6.20 -11.00 -1.70
C ALA A 261 -7.70 -10.95 -1.38
N LEU A 262 -8.55 -11.53 -2.22
CA LEU A 262 -9.99 -11.61 -1.98
C LEU A 262 -10.34 -12.47 -0.77
N GLN A 263 -9.63 -13.59 -0.57
CA GLN A 263 -9.84 -14.47 0.59
C GLN A 263 -9.51 -13.79 1.92
N VAL A 264 -8.52 -12.91 1.95
CA VAL A 264 -8.19 -12.13 3.16
C VAL A 264 -9.04 -10.86 3.31
N GLY A 265 -10.02 -10.64 2.42
CA GLY A 265 -10.98 -9.54 2.52
C GLY A 265 -10.54 -8.23 1.89
N ALA A 266 -9.63 -8.24 0.92
CA ALA A 266 -9.28 -7.04 0.18
C ALA A 266 -10.49 -6.45 -0.55
N THR A 267 -10.75 -5.15 -0.37
CA THR A 267 -11.80 -4.40 -1.08
C THR A 267 -11.23 -3.43 -2.11
N THR A 268 -9.92 -3.31 -2.19
CA THR A 268 -9.23 -2.46 -3.16
C THR A 268 -8.00 -3.16 -3.72
N LEU A 269 -7.96 -3.31 -5.05
CA LEU A 269 -6.82 -3.89 -5.76
C LEU A 269 -6.04 -2.78 -6.48
N LEU A 270 -4.74 -2.72 -6.24
CA LEU A 270 -3.82 -1.80 -6.91
C LEU A 270 -3.05 -2.57 -7.98
N ILE A 271 -3.18 -2.17 -9.22
CA ILE A 271 -2.66 -2.91 -10.37
C ILE A 271 -1.80 -1.98 -11.23
N ASP A 272 -0.55 -2.39 -11.48
CA ASP A 272 0.36 -1.67 -12.36
C ASP A 272 0.63 -2.52 -13.59
N GLU A 273 0.34 -1.99 -14.79
CA GLU A 273 0.52 -2.72 -16.07
C GLU A 273 1.94 -3.28 -16.20
N ASP A 274 2.95 -2.50 -15.77
CA ASP A 274 4.37 -2.88 -15.88
C ASP A 274 4.74 -4.13 -15.04
N THR A 275 3.93 -4.45 -14.03
CA THR A 275 4.17 -5.58 -13.11
C THR A 275 3.15 -6.70 -13.26
N CYS A 276 2.36 -6.67 -14.32
CA CYS A 276 1.28 -7.60 -14.59
C CYS A 276 1.55 -8.43 -15.86
N ALA A 277 0.96 -9.60 -15.90
CA ALA A 277 0.97 -10.41 -17.12
C ALA A 277 -0.05 -9.85 -18.13
N THR A 278 0.43 -9.32 -19.25
CA THR A 278 -0.41 -8.64 -20.25
C THR A 278 -1.56 -9.53 -20.75
N ASN A 279 -1.30 -10.80 -21.03
CA ASN A 279 -2.29 -11.79 -21.49
C ASN A 279 -3.39 -12.09 -20.44
N PHE A 280 -3.10 -11.87 -19.15
CA PHE A 280 -4.06 -11.97 -18.07
C PHE A 280 -4.92 -10.71 -17.93
N MET A 281 -4.34 -9.55 -18.20
CA MET A 281 -5.06 -8.27 -18.03
C MET A 281 -6.04 -8.04 -19.18
N ILE A 282 -5.60 -8.15 -20.41
CA ILE A 282 -6.35 -7.79 -21.62
C ILE A 282 -6.14 -8.87 -22.68
N ARG A 283 -7.15 -9.11 -23.48
CA ARG A 283 -7.02 -9.92 -24.67
C ARG A 283 -7.25 -9.07 -25.91
N ASP A 284 -6.33 -9.19 -26.87
CA ASP A 284 -6.48 -8.56 -28.18
C ASP A 284 -7.64 -9.22 -28.94
N GLN A 285 -8.48 -8.42 -29.60
CA GLN A 285 -9.59 -8.89 -30.43
C GLN A 285 -9.14 -9.88 -31.53
N ARG A 286 -7.92 -9.72 -32.06
CA ARG A 286 -7.35 -10.66 -33.02
C ARG A 286 -7.08 -12.04 -32.42
N MET A 287 -6.59 -12.07 -31.18
CA MET A 287 -6.39 -13.31 -30.44
C MET A 287 -7.70 -13.99 -30.06
N GLU A 288 -8.75 -13.20 -29.75
CA GLU A 288 -10.09 -13.72 -29.50
C GLU A 288 -10.70 -14.38 -30.74
N ALA A 289 -10.39 -13.86 -31.94
CA ALA A 289 -10.86 -14.43 -33.21
C ALA A 289 -10.13 -15.74 -33.57
N LEU A 290 -8.87 -15.88 -33.16
CA LEU A 290 -8.03 -17.06 -33.49
C LEU A 290 -8.25 -18.24 -32.55
N ILE A 291 -8.47 -17.98 -31.25
CA ILE A 291 -8.63 -19.02 -30.24
C ILE A 291 -10.06 -19.03 -29.74
N ARG A 292 -10.74 -20.16 -29.90
CA ARG A 292 -12.11 -20.34 -29.41
C ARG A 292 -12.16 -20.19 -27.90
N LYS A 293 -13.21 -19.50 -27.38
CA LYS A 293 -13.42 -19.22 -25.96
C LYS A 293 -13.43 -20.48 -25.07
N ASP A 294 -13.92 -21.60 -25.62
CA ASP A 294 -13.98 -22.88 -24.92
C ASP A 294 -12.60 -23.57 -24.72
N LYS A 295 -11.58 -23.16 -25.50
CA LYS A 295 -10.21 -23.67 -25.41
C LYS A 295 -9.25 -22.72 -24.69
N GLU A 296 -9.71 -21.51 -24.39
CA GLU A 296 -8.89 -20.52 -23.70
C GLU A 296 -8.90 -20.78 -22.17
N PRO A 297 -7.73 -21.03 -21.57
CA PRO A 297 -7.68 -21.28 -20.12
C PRO A 297 -7.81 -20.02 -19.29
N ILE A 298 -7.44 -18.83 -19.82
CA ILE A 298 -7.39 -17.58 -19.07
C ILE A 298 -8.63 -16.73 -19.37
N THR A 299 -9.36 -16.37 -18.32
CA THR A 299 -10.37 -15.32 -18.35
C THR A 299 -9.70 -13.99 -18.07
N PRO A 300 -9.66 -13.03 -19.02
CA PRO A 300 -9.02 -11.73 -18.80
C PRO A 300 -9.58 -11.00 -17.60
N TYR A 301 -8.71 -10.32 -16.87
CA TYR A 301 -9.10 -9.56 -15.69
C TYR A 301 -10.19 -8.53 -15.99
N LEU A 302 -10.09 -7.82 -17.12
CA LEU A 302 -11.09 -6.83 -17.53
C LEU A 302 -12.51 -7.39 -17.67
N TRP A 303 -12.68 -8.67 -17.95
CA TRP A 303 -14.02 -9.29 -18.02
C TRP A 303 -14.60 -9.56 -16.63
N ARG A 304 -13.75 -9.63 -15.60
CA ARG A 304 -14.15 -9.90 -14.21
C ARG A 304 -14.28 -8.66 -13.35
N VAL A 305 -13.69 -7.54 -13.77
CA VAL A 305 -13.70 -6.29 -13.01
C VAL A 305 -15.08 -5.87 -12.56
N ARG A 306 -16.08 -5.99 -13.46
CA ARG A 306 -17.44 -5.62 -13.15
C ARG A 306 -18.07 -6.52 -12.07
N SER A 307 -17.93 -7.83 -12.19
CA SER A 307 -18.45 -8.77 -11.18
C SER A 307 -17.69 -8.66 -9.86
N LEU A 308 -16.37 -8.42 -9.86
CA LEU A 308 -15.61 -8.14 -8.64
C LEU A 308 -16.17 -6.93 -7.89
N PHE A 309 -16.64 -5.93 -8.62
CA PHE A 309 -17.22 -4.75 -8.02
C PHE A 309 -18.70 -4.96 -7.61
N GLU A 310 -19.57 -5.42 -8.53
CA GLU A 310 -21.01 -5.55 -8.29
C GLU A 310 -21.34 -6.63 -7.28
N ASP A 311 -20.61 -7.77 -7.32
CA ASP A 311 -20.89 -8.93 -6.46
C ASP A 311 -20.09 -8.91 -5.15
N LEU A 312 -18.85 -8.39 -5.16
CA LEU A 312 -17.94 -8.45 -4.03
C LEU A 312 -17.57 -7.07 -3.45
N GLY A 313 -18.00 -5.97 -4.09
CA GLY A 313 -17.67 -4.61 -3.66
C GLY A 313 -16.20 -4.23 -3.81
N VAL A 314 -15.44 -4.95 -4.66
CA VAL A 314 -14.00 -4.75 -4.84
C VAL A 314 -13.71 -3.70 -5.89
N SER A 315 -13.00 -2.65 -5.51
CA SER A 315 -12.54 -1.58 -6.39
C SER A 315 -11.15 -1.86 -6.95
N SER A 316 -10.88 -1.39 -8.17
CA SER A 316 -9.58 -1.54 -8.82
C SER A 316 -8.99 -0.19 -9.19
N ILE A 317 -7.74 0.07 -8.79
CA ILE A 317 -6.95 1.23 -9.23
C ILE A 317 -5.85 0.71 -10.14
N MET A 318 -5.89 1.08 -11.41
CA MET A 318 -5.02 0.53 -12.44
C MET A 318 -4.16 1.63 -13.08
N GLY A 319 -2.83 1.42 -13.09
CA GLY A 319 -1.89 2.21 -13.89
C GLY A 319 -1.74 1.61 -15.27
N THR A 320 -1.95 2.40 -16.33
CA THR A 320 -1.86 1.91 -17.72
C THR A 320 -1.21 2.94 -18.63
N PHE A 321 -0.57 2.46 -19.71
CA PHE A 321 -0.11 3.31 -20.80
C PHE A 321 -1.26 3.63 -21.75
N LEU A 322 -1.47 4.92 -22.01
CA LEU A 322 -2.32 5.35 -23.12
C LEU A 322 -1.53 5.19 -24.43
N SER A 323 -1.53 4.01 -25.01
CA SER A 323 -0.96 3.85 -26.36
C SER A 323 -2.00 3.88 -27.46
N ARG A 324 -3.28 3.80 -27.16
CA ARG A 324 -4.43 4.04 -28.09
C ARG A 324 -5.76 3.94 -27.30
N CYS A 325 -6.39 5.05 -27.03
CA CYS A 325 -7.85 5.14 -27.01
C CYS A 325 -8.32 5.71 -28.33
#